data_228de4dbcddcc4e3acc468de7fd8e3d3
#
_entry.id   228de4dbcddcc4e3acc468de7fd8e3d3
#
_cell.length_a   1.000
_cell.length_b   1.000
_cell.length_c   1.000
_cell.angle_alpha   90.00
_cell.angle_beta   90.00
_cell.angle_gamma   90.00
#
_symmetry.space_group_name_H-M   'P 1'
#
loop_
_entity.id
_entity.type
_entity.pdbx_description
1 polymer ?
#
loop_
_entity_poly.entity_id
_entity_poly.type
_entity_poly.pdbx_seq_one_letter_code
_entity_poly.pdbx_strand_id
1 'polypeptide(L)'
;MKNIYNRNLGYWIKHYLLDHLPIVRNLSRNTILSYRDALRQLLNYMSSQKYDIENADVEAITSTIVKDFLVYLEHEMHCSVSTRNQRLAAIHSFASYVASQSPEHLHWYHTLKSIPIKRRQIKEIDGRAVPQIEYLEKDEMQAMLNAPDRRTAQGYRDYALLLFMYNTGVRASEAVNIIIEDLKIGKGISSPYVIIHGKGNKTRSCPLWERTVKTISPLLNRESCAPVFLNRYGNAITRFGIGNRTEI
;
A
#
# COMPACT_ATOMS: atom_id res chain seq x y z
N MET A 1 -40.92 1.04 20.94
CA MET A 1 -39.78 0.93 21.88
C MET A 1 -38.52 1.33 21.12
N LYS A 2 -37.98 2.52 21.39
CA LYS A 2 -36.72 2.98 20.80
C LYS A 2 -35.59 2.17 21.46
N ASN A 3 -34.99 1.27 20.71
CA ASN A 3 -33.79 0.54 21.14
C ASN A 3 -32.62 1.55 21.09
N ILE A 4 -32.47 2.31 22.20
CA ILE A 4 -31.38 3.24 22.41
C ILE A 4 -30.16 2.39 22.86
N TYR A 5 -29.62 1.60 21.95
CA TYR A 5 -28.22 1.27 22.07
C TYR A 5 -27.48 2.57 21.81
N ASN A 6 -26.82 3.05 22.83
CA ASN A 6 -25.93 4.21 22.78
C ASN A 6 -24.87 3.92 21.70
N ARG A 7 -25.13 4.33 20.46
CA ARG A 7 -24.25 4.10 19.29
C ARG A 7 -23.13 5.13 19.39
N ASN A 8 -22.26 4.94 20.36
CA ASN A 8 -21.08 5.77 20.53
C ASN A 8 -20.12 5.61 19.33
N LEU A 9 -19.13 6.47 19.24
CA LEU A 9 -18.12 6.49 18.18
C LEU A 9 -17.43 5.13 18.00
N GLY A 10 -17.14 4.42 19.12
CA GLY A 10 -16.54 3.08 19.09
C GLY A 10 -17.41 2.04 18.39
N TYR A 11 -18.72 2.07 18.60
CA TYR A 11 -19.69 1.22 17.89
C TYR A 11 -19.57 1.41 16.37
N TRP A 12 -19.64 2.66 15.90
CA TRP A 12 -19.58 2.96 14.48
C TRP A 12 -18.26 2.57 13.83
N ILE A 13 -17.13 2.85 14.48
CA ILE A 13 -15.79 2.47 13.99
C ILE A 13 -15.65 0.95 13.90
N LYS A 14 -16.13 0.22 14.91
CA LYS A 14 -16.09 -1.25 14.91
C LYS A 14 -16.84 -1.82 13.71
N HIS A 15 -18.09 -1.45 13.52
CA HIS A 15 -18.90 -1.96 12.41
C HIS A 15 -18.39 -1.50 11.05
N TYR A 16 -17.85 -0.30 10.95
CA TYR A 16 -17.20 0.15 9.72
C TYR A 16 -16.00 -0.72 9.34
N LEU A 17 -15.09 -0.97 10.29
CA LEU A 17 -13.85 -1.69 10.02
C LEU A 17 -14.01 -3.20 9.89
N LEU A 18 -14.92 -3.82 10.64
CA LEU A 18 -15.06 -5.27 10.71
C LEU A 18 -16.15 -5.83 9.79
N ASP A 19 -17.17 -5.04 9.48
CA ASP A 19 -18.32 -5.49 8.69
C ASP A 19 -18.38 -4.77 7.34
N HIS A 20 -18.47 -3.43 7.34
CA HIS A 20 -18.71 -2.67 6.12
C HIS A 20 -17.53 -2.74 5.13
N LEU A 21 -16.32 -2.49 5.57
CA LEU A 21 -15.16 -2.48 4.67
C LEU A 21 -14.83 -3.88 4.11
N PRO A 22 -14.75 -4.96 4.92
CA PRO A 22 -14.41 -6.28 4.40
C PRO A 22 -15.58 -6.96 3.70
N ILE A 23 -16.78 -6.94 4.28
CA ILE A 23 -17.92 -7.76 3.81
C ILE A 23 -18.69 -7.02 2.72
N VAL A 24 -19.10 -5.77 2.96
CA VAL A 24 -19.94 -5.02 2.03
C VAL A 24 -19.11 -4.43 0.87
N ARG A 25 -17.95 -3.84 1.18
CA ARG A 25 -17.07 -3.20 0.20
C ARG A 25 -16.01 -4.12 -0.39
N ASN A 26 -15.81 -5.31 0.17
CA ASN A 26 -14.78 -6.29 -0.23
C ASN A 26 -13.40 -5.63 -0.44
N LEU A 27 -13.01 -4.74 0.47
CA LEU A 27 -11.74 -4.03 0.37
C LEU A 27 -10.57 -4.93 0.80
N SER A 28 -9.41 -4.71 0.18
CA SER A 28 -8.20 -5.44 0.55
C SER A 28 -7.81 -5.15 2.00
N ARG A 29 -7.18 -6.16 2.66
CA ARG A 29 -6.66 -6.04 4.03
C ARG A 29 -5.79 -4.79 4.21
N ASN A 30 -4.94 -4.47 3.24
CA ASN A 30 -4.06 -3.29 3.31
C ASN A 30 -4.86 -1.97 3.32
N THR A 31 -5.95 -1.90 2.54
CA THR A 31 -6.84 -0.73 2.54
C THR A 31 -7.54 -0.58 3.89
N ILE A 32 -8.05 -1.69 4.45
CA ILE A 32 -8.71 -1.70 5.76
C ILE A 32 -7.74 -1.25 6.85
N LEU A 33 -6.52 -1.79 6.86
CA LEU A 33 -5.47 -1.39 7.80
C LEU A 33 -5.12 0.09 7.67
N SER A 34 -5.04 0.61 6.45
CA SER A 34 -4.78 2.03 6.20
C SER A 34 -5.91 2.94 6.75
N TYR A 35 -7.17 2.52 6.60
CA TYR A 35 -8.33 3.25 7.12
C TYR A 35 -8.40 3.18 8.65
N ARG A 36 -8.13 2.00 9.22
CA ARG A 36 -8.00 1.82 10.68
C ARG A 36 -6.93 2.75 11.25
N ASP A 37 -5.76 2.80 10.62
CA ASP A 37 -4.65 3.62 11.10
C ASP A 37 -4.95 5.12 10.99
N ALA A 38 -5.70 5.55 9.97
CA ALA A 38 -6.18 6.90 9.84
C ALA A 38 -7.13 7.31 10.99
N LEU A 39 -8.13 6.46 11.27
CA LEU A 39 -9.08 6.70 12.36
C LEU A 39 -8.38 6.66 13.72
N ARG A 40 -7.46 5.70 13.94
CA ARG A 40 -6.67 5.61 15.18
C ARG A 40 -5.85 6.89 15.40
N GLN A 41 -5.20 7.42 14.36
CA GLN A 41 -4.43 8.66 14.46
C GLN A 41 -5.33 9.86 14.80
N LEU A 42 -6.53 9.95 14.20
CA LEU A 42 -7.50 10.99 14.55
C LEU A 42 -7.93 10.88 16.01
N LEU A 43 -8.29 9.68 16.49
CA LEU A 43 -8.69 9.46 17.88
C LEU A 43 -7.56 9.80 18.87
N ASN A 44 -6.32 9.40 18.56
CA ASN A 44 -5.16 9.73 19.38
C ASN A 44 -4.95 11.26 19.45
N TYR A 45 -5.11 11.96 18.32
CA TYR A 45 -5.06 13.42 18.28
C TYR A 45 -6.15 14.03 19.14
N MET A 46 -7.41 13.57 19.01
CA MET A 46 -8.51 14.06 19.84
C MET A 46 -8.24 13.82 21.34
N SER A 47 -7.72 12.65 21.71
CA SER A 47 -7.33 12.33 23.08
C SER A 47 -6.25 13.26 23.61
N SER A 48 -5.23 13.60 22.80
CA SER A 48 -4.19 14.56 23.17
C SER A 48 -4.74 15.98 23.41
N GLN A 49 -5.85 16.32 22.76
CA GLN A 49 -6.60 17.57 22.95
C GLN A 49 -7.63 17.49 24.10
N LYS A 50 -7.58 16.41 24.93
CA LYS A 50 -8.44 16.17 26.09
C LYS A 50 -9.94 15.95 25.77
N TYR A 51 -10.28 15.53 24.54
CA TYR A 51 -11.64 15.07 24.24
C TYR A 51 -11.92 13.73 24.92
N ASP A 52 -13.12 13.57 25.49
CA ASP A 52 -13.60 12.29 26.01
C ASP A 52 -14.03 11.38 24.83
N ILE A 53 -13.12 10.48 24.42
CA ILE A 53 -13.34 9.57 23.29
C ILE A 53 -14.25 8.40 23.68
N GLU A 54 -14.23 7.97 24.95
CA GLU A 54 -14.94 6.77 25.39
C GLU A 54 -16.45 6.96 25.34
N ASN A 55 -16.91 8.17 25.66
CA ASN A 55 -18.32 8.52 25.65
C ASN A 55 -18.75 9.35 24.43
N ALA A 56 -17.82 9.61 23.51
CA ALA A 56 -18.08 10.45 22.36
C ALA A 56 -19.08 9.83 21.39
N ASP A 57 -19.94 10.66 20.82
CA ASP A 57 -20.71 10.37 19.60
C ASP A 57 -19.88 10.71 18.36
N VAL A 58 -20.32 10.26 17.19
CA VAL A 58 -19.65 10.55 15.90
C VAL A 58 -19.58 12.06 15.60
N GLU A 59 -20.54 12.83 16.06
CA GLU A 59 -20.58 14.29 15.88
C GLU A 59 -19.51 15.04 16.69
N ALA A 60 -18.86 14.37 17.65
CA ALA A 60 -17.67 14.90 18.30
C ALA A 60 -16.52 15.07 17.30
N ILE A 61 -16.51 14.35 16.18
CA ILE A 61 -15.59 14.58 15.07
C ILE A 61 -16.10 15.77 14.24
N THR A 62 -15.85 16.98 14.69
CA THR A 62 -16.26 18.20 13.98
C THR A 62 -15.34 18.51 12.79
N SER A 63 -15.81 19.34 11.86
CA SER A 63 -14.97 19.81 10.74
C SER A 63 -13.74 20.60 11.22
N THR A 64 -13.85 21.31 12.34
CA THR A 64 -12.73 22.03 12.96
C THR A 64 -11.68 21.06 13.45
N ILE A 65 -12.06 20.06 14.24
CA ILE A 65 -11.14 19.01 14.72
C ILE A 65 -10.44 18.31 13.57
N VAL A 66 -11.17 17.97 12.50
CA VAL A 66 -10.55 17.33 11.33
C VAL A 66 -9.56 18.26 10.63
N LYS A 67 -9.87 19.54 10.48
CA LYS A 67 -8.93 20.52 9.88
C LYS A 67 -7.67 20.67 10.74
N ASP A 68 -7.82 20.80 12.06
CA ASP A 68 -6.70 20.94 12.99
C ASP A 68 -5.83 19.66 13.01
N PHE A 69 -6.46 18.50 12.98
CA PHE A 69 -5.75 17.22 12.81
C PHE A 69 -4.95 17.16 11.51
N LEU A 70 -5.51 17.64 10.40
CA LEU A 70 -4.80 17.66 9.12
C LEU A 70 -3.61 18.63 9.12
N VAL A 71 -3.73 19.76 9.83
CA VAL A 71 -2.62 20.69 10.07
C VAL A 71 -1.55 20.04 10.94
N TYR A 72 -1.95 19.38 12.04
CA TYR A 72 -1.05 18.62 12.92
C TYR A 72 -0.25 17.56 12.15
N LEU A 73 -0.89 16.81 11.24
CA LEU A 73 -0.20 15.82 10.42
C LEU A 73 0.89 16.43 9.54
N GLU A 74 0.68 17.63 9.01
CA GLU A 74 1.65 18.29 8.13
C GLU A 74 2.78 18.96 8.91
N HIS A 75 2.48 19.66 10.00
CA HIS A 75 3.43 20.50 10.73
C HIS A 75 4.20 19.74 11.81
N GLU A 76 3.51 18.93 12.60
CA GLU A 76 4.13 18.21 13.72
C GLU A 76 4.62 16.82 13.31
N MET A 77 3.81 16.11 12.50
CA MET A 77 4.17 14.75 12.07
C MET A 77 4.93 14.72 10.74
N HIS A 78 5.19 15.87 10.12
CA HIS A 78 5.88 16.03 8.85
C HIS A 78 5.35 15.12 7.72
N CYS A 79 4.06 14.85 7.73
CA CYS A 79 3.43 14.01 6.72
C CYS A 79 3.34 14.73 5.36
N SER A 80 3.54 13.97 4.29
CA SER A 80 3.34 14.49 2.93
C SER A 80 1.86 14.85 2.68
N VAL A 81 1.62 15.77 1.73
CA VAL A 81 0.25 16.11 1.27
C VAL A 81 -0.53 14.88 0.83
N SER A 82 0.14 13.88 0.25
CA SER A 82 -0.48 12.60 -0.14
C SER A 82 -0.99 11.82 1.07
N THR A 83 -0.17 11.72 2.13
CA THR A 83 -0.53 11.05 3.39
C THR A 83 -1.68 11.77 4.06
N ARG A 84 -1.59 13.10 4.17
CA ARG A 84 -2.67 13.96 4.70
C ARG A 84 -4.00 13.70 3.97
N ASN A 85 -3.98 13.71 2.64
CA ASN A 85 -5.17 13.48 1.81
C ASN A 85 -5.73 12.06 1.95
N GLN A 86 -4.85 11.05 2.12
CA GLN A 86 -5.27 9.68 2.38
C GLN A 86 -5.99 9.55 3.73
N ARG A 87 -5.54 10.27 4.78
CA ARG A 87 -6.23 10.31 6.07
C ARG A 87 -7.61 10.97 5.95
N LEU A 88 -7.69 12.09 5.23
CA LEU A 88 -8.97 12.76 4.96
C LEU A 88 -9.94 11.85 4.18
N ALA A 89 -9.45 11.12 3.17
CA ALA A 89 -10.27 10.18 2.41
C ALA A 89 -10.85 9.06 3.29
N ALA A 90 -10.09 8.55 4.26
CA ALA A 90 -10.58 7.57 5.24
C ALA A 90 -11.68 8.16 6.13
N ILE A 91 -11.52 9.39 6.62
CA ILE A 91 -12.52 10.11 7.43
C ILE A 91 -13.80 10.34 6.62
N HIS A 92 -13.69 10.82 5.38
CA HIS A 92 -14.84 10.99 4.49
C HIS A 92 -15.57 9.68 4.22
N SER A 93 -14.83 8.58 4.04
CA SER A 93 -15.44 7.24 3.83
C SER A 93 -16.17 6.74 5.07
N PHE A 94 -15.60 6.97 6.26
CA PHE A 94 -16.25 6.65 7.53
C PHE A 94 -17.53 7.47 7.73
N ALA A 95 -17.46 8.79 7.53
CA ALA A 95 -18.62 9.67 7.66
C ALA A 95 -19.74 9.32 6.67
N SER A 96 -19.38 8.96 5.43
CA SER A 96 -20.32 8.47 4.42
C SER A 96 -21.03 7.18 4.86
N TYR A 97 -20.27 6.25 5.47
CA TYR A 97 -20.83 5.02 6.03
C TYR A 97 -21.86 5.32 7.13
N VAL A 98 -21.49 6.15 8.13
CA VAL A 98 -22.38 6.52 9.23
C VAL A 98 -23.68 7.14 8.70
N ALA A 99 -23.59 8.13 7.80
CA ALA A 99 -24.74 8.79 7.21
C ALA A 99 -25.62 7.82 6.38
N SER A 100 -25.04 6.80 5.75
CA SER A 100 -25.81 5.79 5.01
C SER A 100 -26.59 4.85 5.93
N GLN A 101 -26.14 4.64 7.16
CA GLN A 101 -26.79 3.79 8.15
C GLN A 101 -27.75 4.56 9.07
N SER A 102 -27.55 5.86 9.25
CA SER A 102 -28.30 6.74 10.12
C SER A 102 -28.44 8.11 9.49
N PRO A 103 -29.56 8.39 8.78
CA PRO A 103 -29.77 9.63 8.04
C PRO A 103 -29.73 10.90 8.90
N GLU A 104 -29.91 10.78 10.22
CA GLU A 104 -29.75 11.90 11.17
C GLU A 104 -28.38 12.54 11.13
N HIS A 105 -27.32 11.77 10.77
CA HIS A 105 -25.94 12.26 10.63
C HIS A 105 -25.62 12.80 9.23
N LEU A 106 -26.60 12.99 8.34
CA LEU A 106 -26.35 13.45 6.98
C LEU A 106 -25.77 14.87 6.95
N HIS A 107 -26.26 15.77 7.81
CA HIS A 107 -25.71 17.13 7.92
C HIS A 107 -24.24 17.11 8.38
N TRP A 108 -23.91 16.31 9.39
CA TRP A 108 -22.55 16.10 9.86
C TRP A 108 -21.64 15.57 8.74
N TYR A 109 -22.10 14.57 8.00
CA TYR A 109 -21.36 14.06 6.85
C TYR A 109 -21.07 15.15 5.81
N HIS A 110 -22.06 15.96 5.43
CA HIS A 110 -21.85 17.03 4.47
C HIS A 110 -20.84 18.08 4.97
N THR A 111 -20.87 18.38 6.27
CA THR A 111 -19.91 19.29 6.88
C THR A 111 -18.47 18.77 6.80
N LEU A 112 -18.25 17.48 7.08
CA LEU A 112 -16.94 16.87 6.92
C LEU A 112 -16.52 16.78 5.44
N LYS A 113 -17.45 16.40 4.56
CA LYS A 113 -17.20 16.27 3.12
C LYS A 113 -16.79 17.58 2.45
N SER A 114 -17.18 18.71 3.00
CA SER A 114 -16.79 20.03 2.51
C SER A 114 -15.30 20.36 2.71
N ILE A 115 -14.57 19.59 3.54
CA ILE A 115 -13.13 19.77 3.76
C ILE A 115 -12.39 19.40 2.47
N PRO A 116 -11.63 20.34 1.86
CA PRO A 116 -11.03 20.09 0.56
C PRO A 116 -9.80 19.20 0.62
N ILE A 117 -9.60 18.43 -0.45
CA ILE A 117 -8.35 17.74 -0.71
C ILE A 117 -7.31 18.78 -1.09
N LYS A 118 -6.16 18.76 -0.43
CA LYS A 118 -5.04 19.67 -0.72
C LYS A 118 -4.35 19.28 -2.01
N ARG A 119 -4.16 20.22 -2.92
CA ARG A 119 -3.40 19.98 -4.16
C ARG A 119 -1.91 19.87 -3.83
N ARG A 120 -1.22 18.93 -4.48
CA ARG A 120 0.23 18.92 -4.46
C ARG A 120 0.75 20.16 -5.18
N GLN A 121 1.71 20.86 -4.58
CA GLN A 121 2.50 21.83 -5.31
C GLN A 121 3.43 21.04 -6.24
N ILE A 122 3.28 21.22 -7.53
CA ILE A 122 4.20 20.67 -8.53
C ILE A 122 5.37 21.66 -8.56
N LYS A 123 6.60 21.17 -8.38
CA LYS A 123 7.78 22.00 -8.61
C LYS A 123 7.81 22.34 -10.10
N GLU A 124 7.77 23.60 -10.41
CA GLU A 124 7.99 24.11 -11.77
C GLU A 124 9.48 24.46 -11.88
N ILE A 125 10.13 23.93 -12.92
CA ILE A 125 11.46 24.35 -13.34
C ILE A 125 11.24 24.99 -14.73
N ASP A 126 11.64 26.25 -14.88
CA ASP A 126 11.45 27.05 -16.08
C ASP A 126 10.00 27.12 -16.60
N GLY A 127 9.02 27.22 -15.68
CA GLY A 127 7.60 27.30 -16.03
C GLY A 127 6.99 25.98 -16.55
N ARG A 128 7.73 24.86 -16.49
CA ARG A 128 7.24 23.53 -16.84
C ARG A 128 7.07 22.68 -15.60
N ALA A 129 5.89 22.06 -15.46
CA ALA A 129 5.64 21.06 -14.42
C ALA A 129 6.56 19.86 -14.64
N VAL A 130 7.54 19.67 -13.77
CA VAL A 130 8.44 18.51 -13.84
C VAL A 130 7.84 17.41 -12.98
N PRO A 131 7.48 16.23 -13.55
CA PRO A 131 7.12 15.08 -12.77
C PRO A 131 8.31 14.70 -11.90
N GLN A 132 8.13 14.71 -10.59
CA GLN A 132 9.16 14.29 -9.62
C GLN A 132 9.22 12.75 -9.58
N ILE A 133 9.48 12.14 -10.73
CA ILE A 133 9.78 10.71 -10.83
C ILE A 133 11.28 10.60 -10.95
N GLU A 134 11.92 10.24 -9.86
CA GLU A 134 13.32 9.82 -9.86
C GLU A 134 13.38 8.44 -10.49
N TYR A 135 14.18 8.29 -11.53
CA TYR A 135 14.48 7.01 -12.15
C TYR A 135 15.99 6.81 -12.14
N LEU A 136 16.40 5.54 -12.07
CA LEU A 136 17.81 5.21 -12.14
C LEU A 136 18.31 5.31 -13.57
N GLU A 137 19.39 6.02 -13.76
CA GLU A 137 20.13 6.02 -15.03
C GLU A 137 20.71 4.62 -15.31
N LYS A 138 21.08 4.37 -16.55
CA LYS A 138 21.55 3.05 -16.98
C LYS A 138 22.77 2.57 -16.16
N ASP A 139 23.68 3.47 -15.85
CA ASP A 139 24.91 3.16 -15.11
C ASP A 139 24.62 2.90 -13.63
N GLU A 140 23.69 3.65 -13.05
CA GLU A 140 23.20 3.44 -11.67
C GLU A 140 22.48 2.09 -11.55
N MET A 141 21.63 1.76 -12.53
CA MET A 141 20.98 0.46 -12.59
C MET A 141 22.00 -0.69 -12.70
N GLN A 142 23.04 -0.51 -13.53
CA GLN A 142 24.10 -1.51 -13.64
C GLN A 142 24.92 -1.65 -12.35
N ALA A 143 25.21 -0.55 -11.67
CA ALA A 143 25.87 -0.56 -10.35
C ALA A 143 25.02 -1.32 -9.33
N MET A 144 23.71 -1.04 -9.26
CA MET A 144 22.78 -1.74 -8.37
C MET A 144 22.73 -3.25 -8.66
N LEU A 145 22.72 -3.66 -9.93
CA LEU A 145 22.76 -5.07 -10.32
C LEU A 145 24.09 -5.76 -9.97
N ASN A 146 25.18 -5.00 -9.87
CA ASN A 146 26.50 -5.55 -9.54
C ASN A 146 26.79 -5.55 -8.04
N ALA A 147 26.01 -4.86 -7.21
CA ALA A 147 26.22 -4.74 -5.79
C ALA A 147 26.14 -6.09 -5.01
N PRO A 148 25.21 -7.04 -5.34
CA PRO A 148 25.16 -8.30 -4.63
C PRO A 148 26.39 -9.19 -4.90
N ASP A 149 26.99 -9.76 -3.85
CA ASP A 149 28.08 -10.75 -3.99
C ASP A 149 27.53 -12.10 -4.48
N ARG A 150 27.61 -12.33 -5.78
CA ARG A 150 27.09 -13.53 -6.46
C ARG A 150 27.77 -14.82 -6.08
N ARG A 151 28.87 -14.78 -5.33
CA ARG A 151 29.58 -15.98 -4.82
C ARG A 151 28.84 -16.61 -3.64
N THR A 152 27.99 -15.84 -2.98
CA THR A 152 27.12 -16.35 -1.92
C THR A 152 25.74 -16.70 -2.48
N ALA A 153 25.09 -17.73 -1.91
CA ALA A 153 23.73 -18.12 -2.31
C ALA A 153 22.72 -16.97 -2.13
N GLN A 154 22.90 -16.18 -1.07
CA GLN A 154 22.08 -15.02 -0.80
C GLN A 154 22.27 -13.91 -1.82
N GLY A 155 23.51 -13.54 -2.11
CA GLY A 155 23.80 -12.50 -3.09
C GLY A 155 23.44 -12.93 -4.52
N TYR A 156 23.59 -14.22 -4.88
CA TYR A 156 23.11 -14.73 -6.15
C TYR A 156 21.59 -14.58 -6.29
N ARG A 157 20.83 -14.96 -5.26
CA ARG A 157 19.37 -14.75 -5.22
C ARG A 157 19.00 -13.27 -5.34
N ASP A 158 19.70 -12.38 -4.63
CA ASP A 158 19.43 -10.94 -4.65
C ASP A 158 19.70 -10.36 -6.04
N TYR A 159 20.78 -10.76 -6.68
CA TYR A 159 21.04 -10.40 -8.07
C TYR A 159 19.94 -10.91 -9.02
N ALA A 160 19.50 -12.16 -8.86
CA ALA A 160 18.43 -12.73 -9.67
C ALA A 160 17.11 -11.98 -9.49
N LEU A 161 16.77 -11.60 -8.26
CA LEU A 161 15.59 -10.81 -7.94
C LEU A 161 15.66 -9.41 -8.57
N LEU A 162 16.76 -8.69 -8.41
CA LEU A 162 16.95 -7.35 -8.99
C LEU A 162 16.88 -7.40 -10.53
N LEU A 163 17.54 -8.36 -11.14
CA LEU A 163 17.48 -8.55 -12.59
C LEU A 163 16.07 -8.88 -13.09
N PHE A 164 15.33 -9.72 -12.34
CA PHE A 164 13.95 -10.04 -12.64
C PHE A 164 13.05 -8.81 -12.54
N MET A 165 13.21 -8.01 -11.49
CA MET A 165 12.45 -6.78 -11.31
C MET A 165 12.77 -5.75 -12.40
N TYR A 166 14.03 -5.62 -12.78
CA TYR A 166 14.47 -4.74 -13.87
C TYR A 166 13.89 -5.17 -15.23
N ASN A 167 13.90 -6.47 -15.53
CA ASN A 167 13.34 -7.01 -16.77
C ASN A 167 11.82 -6.78 -16.86
N THR A 168 11.09 -7.01 -15.77
CA THR A 168 9.62 -7.15 -15.80
C THR A 168 8.87 -5.90 -15.35
N GLY A 169 9.55 -4.94 -14.70
CA GLY A 169 8.91 -3.79 -14.06
C GLY A 169 7.93 -4.17 -12.96
N VAL A 170 8.09 -5.36 -12.36
CA VAL A 170 7.20 -5.88 -11.34
C VAL A 170 7.37 -5.11 -10.03
N ARG A 171 6.25 -4.86 -9.32
CA ARG A 171 6.32 -4.24 -8.00
C ARG A 171 6.91 -5.22 -6.98
N ALA A 172 7.57 -4.71 -5.92
CA ALA A 172 8.11 -5.54 -4.85
C ALA A 172 7.06 -6.51 -4.25
N SER A 173 5.82 -6.04 -4.06
CA SER A 173 4.73 -6.89 -3.57
C SER A 173 4.24 -7.94 -4.57
N GLU A 174 4.42 -7.74 -5.86
CA GLU A 174 4.12 -8.71 -6.90
C GLU A 174 5.27 -9.73 -7.00
N ALA A 175 6.54 -9.26 -6.99
CA ALA A 175 7.72 -10.10 -7.10
C ALA A 175 7.80 -11.19 -6.00
N VAL A 176 7.42 -10.84 -4.74
CA VAL A 176 7.44 -11.80 -3.62
C VAL A 176 6.38 -12.89 -3.74
N ASN A 177 5.32 -12.66 -4.53
CA ASN A 177 4.22 -13.59 -4.71
C ASN A 177 4.36 -14.45 -5.98
N ILE A 178 5.40 -14.25 -6.79
CA ILE A 178 5.66 -15.10 -7.98
C ILE A 178 6.02 -16.50 -7.50
N ILE A 179 5.27 -17.49 -7.99
CA ILE A 179 5.56 -18.93 -7.79
C ILE A 179 6.19 -19.53 -9.04
N ILE A 180 6.78 -20.70 -8.89
CA ILE A 180 7.52 -21.35 -9.99
C ILE A 180 6.61 -21.60 -11.19
N GLU A 181 5.36 -21.98 -10.95
CA GLU A 181 4.41 -22.24 -12.03
C GLU A 181 4.00 -20.99 -12.83
N ASP A 182 4.19 -19.78 -12.29
CA ASP A 182 3.96 -18.53 -13.03
C ASP A 182 5.01 -18.31 -14.14
N LEU A 183 6.17 -18.96 -14.01
CA LEU A 183 7.26 -18.87 -14.98
C LEU A 183 7.03 -19.85 -16.12
N LYS A 184 6.70 -19.35 -17.29
CA LYS A 184 6.56 -20.14 -18.51
C LYS A 184 7.90 -20.18 -19.23
N ILE A 185 8.79 -21.03 -18.72
CA ILE A 185 10.15 -21.27 -19.22
C ILE A 185 10.37 -22.78 -19.36
N GLY A 186 11.10 -23.20 -20.34
CA GLY A 186 11.44 -24.64 -20.53
C GLY A 186 11.48 -25.08 -21.98
N LYS A 187 11.68 -26.38 -22.16
CA LYS A 187 11.74 -26.99 -23.52
C LYS A 187 10.40 -26.79 -24.24
N GLY A 188 10.45 -26.30 -25.48
CA GLY A 188 9.26 -26.07 -26.32
C GLY A 188 8.63 -24.69 -26.18
N ILE A 189 9.11 -23.82 -25.28
CA ILE A 189 8.65 -22.43 -25.16
C ILE A 189 9.63 -21.55 -25.96
N SER A 190 9.18 -21.07 -27.12
CA SER A 190 9.98 -20.22 -28.00
C SER A 190 10.20 -18.79 -27.41
N SER A 191 9.27 -18.30 -26.61
CA SER A 191 9.32 -16.99 -25.97
C SER A 191 9.00 -17.11 -24.48
N PRO A 192 10.01 -17.25 -23.62
CA PRO A 192 9.82 -17.31 -22.18
C PRO A 192 9.11 -16.09 -21.63
N TYR A 193 8.15 -16.29 -20.70
CA TYR A 193 7.42 -15.21 -20.04
C TYR A 193 7.03 -15.58 -18.62
N VAL A 194 6.62 -14.57 -17.84
CA VAL A 194 6.06 -14.74 -16.50
C VAL A 194 4.64 -14.19 -16.44
N ILE A 195 3.77 -14.86 -15.69
CA ILE A 195 2.44 -14.37 -15.34
C ILE A 195 2.56 -13.60 -14.03
N ILE A 196 2.14 -12.34 -14.02
CA ILE A 196 2.22 -11.45 -12.86
C ILE A 196 0.80 -11.16 -12.38
N HIS A 197 0.54 -11.48 -11.12
CA HIS A 197 -0.74 -11.24 -10.44
C HIS A 197 -0.71 -9.87 -9.76
N GLY A 198 -1.49 -8.93 -10.29
CA GLY A 198 -1.54 -7.55 -9.81
C GLY A 198 -2.74 -7.24 -8.92
N LYS A 199 -2.87 -5.97 -8.55
CA LYS A 199 -3.97 -5.47 -7.73
C LYS A 199 -5.34 -5.70 -8.41
N GLY A 200 -6.34 -6.17 -7.64
CA GLY A 200 -7.69 -6.39 -8.12
C GLY A 200 -7.84 -7.63 -9.00
N ASN A 201 -7.03 -8.65 -8.74
CA ASN A 201 -7.03 -9.93 -9.47
C ASN A 201 -6.74 -9.79 -10.98
N LYS A 202 -6.07 -8.69 -11.36
CA LYS A 202 -5.63 -8.49 -12.75
C LYS A 202 -4.34 -9.23 -12.98
N THR A 203 -4.27 -9.99 -14.07
CA THR A 203 -3.05 -10.68 -14.49
C THR A 203 -2.47 -10.01 -15.73
N ARG A 204 -1.14 -10.04 -15.85
CA ARG A 204 -0.42 -9.66 -17.06
C ARG A 204 0.73 -10.62 -17.30
N SER A 205 1.03 -10.90 -18.55
CA SER A 205 2.24 -11.60 -18.94
C SER A 205 3.34 -10.63 -19.34
N CYS A 206 4.57 -10.96 -18.95
CA CYS A 206 5.75 -10.17 -19.29
C CYS A 206 6.83 -11.09 -19.87
N PRO A 207 7.38 -10.78 -21.06
CA PRO A 207 8.47 -11.58 -21.64
C PRO A 207 9.72 -11.51 -20.77
N LEU A 208 10.44 -12.62 -20.70
CA LEU A 208 11.68 -12.73 -19.95
C LEU A 208 12.87 -12.72 -20.89
N TRP A 209 13.88 -11.90 -20.55
CA TRP A 209 15.16 -11.93 -21.25
C TRP A 209 15.87 -13.26 -21.03
N GLU A 210 16.62 -13.71 -22.00
CA GLU A 210 17.42 -14.94 -21.91
C GLU A 210 18.35 -14.91 -20.68
N ARG A 211 18.99 -13.76 -20.40
CA ARG A 211 19.81 -13.54 -19.21
C ARG A 211 19.02 -13.76 -17.93
N THR A 212 17.78 -13.26 -17.85
CA THR A 212 16.91 -13.44 -16.68
C THR A 212 16.57 -14.91 -16.49
N VAL A 213 16.15 -15.60 -17.55
CA VAL A 213 15.85 -17.04 -17.52
C VAL A 213 17.05 -17.84 -17.02
N LYS A 214 18.25 -17.64 -17.59
CA LYS A 214 19.48 -18.32 -17.18
C LYS A 214 19.81 -18.07 -15.69
N THR A 215 19.54 -16.85 -15.21
CA THR A 215 19.85 -16.46 -13.83
C THR A 215 18.86 -17.05 -12.82
N ILE A 216 17.57 -17.11 -13.14
CA ILE A 216 16.57 -17.63 -12.20
C ILE A 216 16.48 -19.18 -12.23
N SER A 217 16.83 -19.84 -13.34
CA SER A 217 16.70 -21.30 -13.50
C SER A 217 17.34 -22.12 -12.37
N PRO A 218 18.54 -21.79 -11.85
CA PRO A 218 19.13 -22.51 -10.71
C PRO A 218 18.33 -22.40 -9.41
N LEU A 219 17.44 -21.41 -9.29
CA LEU A 219 16.60 -21.19 -8.10
C LEU A 219 15.31 -22.01 -8.11
N LEU A 220 14.99 -22.71 -9.20
CA LEU A 220 13.68 -23.33 -9.45
C LEU A 220 13.61 -24.81 -9.10
N ASN A 221 14.65 -25.41 -8.50
CA ASN A 221 14.67 -26.83 -8.16
C ASN A 221 13.80 -27.14 -6.93
N ARG A 222 12.47 -26.90 -7.05
CA ARG A 222 11.46 -27.05 -6.00
C ARG A 222 10.09 -27.32 -6.62
N GLU A 223 9.06 -27.54 -5.79
CA GLU A 223 7.68 -27.73 -6.24
C GLU A 223 7.15 -26.52 -7.01
N SER A 224 6.24 -26.76 -7.95
CA SER A 224 5.67 -25.74 -8.85
C SER A 224 4.95 -24.59 -8.10
N CYS A 225 4.33 -24.90 -6.97
CA CYS A 225 3.66 -23.92 -6.11
C CYS A 225 4.61 -23.13 -5.17
N ALA A 226 5.91 -23.49 -5.16
CA ALA A 226 6.87 -22.81 -4.29
C ALA A 226 7.16 -21.37 -4.79
N PRO A 227 7.36 -20.38 -3.87
CA PRO A 227 7.82 -19.05 -4.25
C PRO A 227 9.18 -19.10 -4.97
N VAL A 228 9.36 -18.26 -5.99
CA VAL A 228 10.63 -18.19 -6.74
C VAL A 228 11.76 -17.69 -5.84
N PHE A 229 11.51 -16.63 -5.08
CA PHE A 229 12.53 -15.98 -4.26
C PHE A 229 12.33 -16.30 -2.77
N LEU A 230 13.29 -16.98 -2.17
CA LEU A 230 13.27 -17.36 -0.76
C LEU A 230 14.27 -16.53 0.05
N ASN A 231 13.97 -16.31 1.32
CA ASN A 231 14.91 -15.76 2.28
C ASN A 231 15.93 -16.83 2.74
N ARG A 232 16.87 -16.43 3.59
CA ARG A 232 17.93 -17.36 4.13
C ARG A 232 17.38 -18.53 4.95
N TYR A 233 16.11 -18.45 5.37
CA TYR A 233 15.45 -19.48 6.17
C TYR A 233 14.55 -20.40 5.32
N GLY A 234 14.58 -20.27 3.99
CA GLY A 234 13.74 -21.06 3.08
C GLY A 234 12.29 -20.59 2.94
N ASN A 235 11.90 -19.46 3.56
CA ASN A 235 10.58 -18.88 3.43
C ASN A 235 10.54 -17.84 2.30
N ALA A 236 9.36 -17.55 1.76
CA ALA A 236 9.18 -16.46 0.81
C ALA A 236 9.80 -15.15 1.33
N ILE A 237 10.50 -14.43 0.46
CA ILE A 237 11.00 -13.09 0.79
C ILE A 237 9.81 -12.14 0.99
N THR A 238 9.93 -11.16 1.87
CA THR A 238 8.90 -10.14 2.08
C THR A 238 9.19 -8.90 1.24
N ARG A 239 8.16 -8.09 0.95
CA ARG A 239 8.35 -6.79 0.26
C ARG A 239 9.32 -5.85 1.00
N PHE A 240 9.36 -5.90 2.33
CA PHE A 240 10.30 -5.13 3.15
C PHE A 240 11.73 -5.68 3.04
N GLY A 241 11.86 -7.02 2.90
CA GLY A 241 13.16 -7.64 2.63
C GLY A 241 13.73 -7.27 1.26
N ILE A 242 12.89 -6.87 0.30
CA ILE A 242 13.36 -6.29 -0.98
C ILE A 242 13.82 -4.85 -0.77
N GLY A 243 13.03 -4.00 -0.09
CA GLY A 243 13.35 -2.59 0.14
C GLY A 243 14.72 -2.39 0.82
N ASN A 244 15.02 -3.15 1.87
CA ASN A 244 16.31 -3.09 2.57
C ASN A 244 17.52 -3.46 1.71
N ARG A 245 17.35 -3.88 0.45
CA ARG A 245 18.41 -4.27 -0.48
C ARG A 245 18.59 -3.31 -1.64
N THR A 246 17.68 -2.37 -1.77
CA THR A 246 17.74 -1.28 -2.76
C THR A 246 18.23 0.03 -2.14
N GLU A 247 18.37 0.09 -0.82
CA GLU A 247 19.06 1.16 -0.08
C GLU A 247 20.56 0.84 0.01
N ILE A 248 21.27 1.01 -1.10
CA ILE A 248 22.75 0.94 -1.17
C ILE A 248 23.27 2.33 -1.50
#